data_494e3b4b3af0e9f01f6c29085bc81f44
#
_entry.id   494e3b4b3af0e9f01f6c29085bc81f44
#
_cell.length_a   1.000
_cell.length_b   1.000
_cell.length_c   1.000
_cell.angle_alpha   90.00
_cell.angle_beta   90.00
_cell.angle_gamma   90.00
#
_symmetry.space_group_name_H-M   'P 1'
#
loop_
_entity.id
_entity.type
_entity.pdbx_description
1 polymer ?
#
loop_
_entity_poly.entity_id
_entity_poly.type
_entity_poly.pdbx_seq_one_letter_code
_entity_poly.pdbx_strand_id
1 'polypeptide(L)'
;MNIKAIALLTTALALVSCTTPQVSTKQANTPMSKKEQVVALLKSIETGDSAPVAVINPAKYIQHNLGIKDGLAGFGAALAALPAGSARVNTVRAFQDGDYVFAHTDYNFFGPKIGFDVFRFEDGKIVEHWDNLQEKPATPNPSGHTMIDGATELKDLDKTEANKELVAQFVSDVLMGKAPEKLTSYFDGDKYIQHNPAIADGLSGLGAALEAMAKQGVAMVYSRVHKVLGEGNFVLAISEGSFAGKAVTFYDLFRVEGGKIAEHWDVIEPVLPADQHQNQNGKFGF
;
A
#
# COMPACT_ATOMS: atom_id res chain seq x y z
N MET A 1 73.37 75.96 -0.34
CA MET A 1 71.89 75.90 -0.28
C MET A 1 71.48 74.43 -0.33
N ASN A 2 71.03 73.90 0.79
CA ASN A 2 70.80 72.49 1.00
C ASN A 2 69.39 72.10 0.49
N ILE A 3 69.35 71.10 -0.33
CA ILE A 3 68.08 70.44 -0.67
C ILE A 3 68.16 69.02 -0.13
N LYS A 4 67.31 68.73 0.86
CA LYS A 4 67.17 67.42 1.49
C LYS A 4 66.33 66.51 0.59
N ALA A 5 66.87 65.35 0.30
CA ALA A 5 66.09 64.24 -0.37
C ALA A 5 65.21 63.55 0.66
N ILE A 6 63.96 63.40 0.34
CA ILE A 6 62.96 62.59 1.08
C ILE A 6 62.88 61.22 0.43
N ALA A 7 63.24 60.17 1.17
CA ALA A 7 63.08 58.79 0.74
C ALA A 7 61.60 58.30 1.02
N LEU A 8 60.92 57.90 -0.01
CA LEU A 8 59.62 57.26 0.11
C LEU A 8 59.80 55.74 0.36
N LEU A 9 59.33 55.30 1.52
CA LEU A 9 59.30 53.89 1.88
C LEU A 9 57.96 53.30 1.38
N THR A 10 58.02 52.47 0.37
CA THR A 10 56.82 51.70 -0.12
C THR A 10 56.73 50.38 0.64
N THR A 11 55.77 50.27 1.54
CA THR A 11 55.39 49.03 2.21
C THR A 11 54.51 48.18 1.27
N ALA A 12 55.02 47.05 0.81
CA ALA A 12 54.21 46.02 0.07
C ALA A 12 53.36 45.23 1.03
N LEU A 13 52.08 45.41 0.93
CA LEU A 13 51.07 44.61 1.66
C LEU A 13 50.87 43.26 0.92
N ALA A 14 51.38 42.16 1.46
CA ALA A 14 51.14 40.84 0.95
C ALA A 14 49.73 40.37 1.39
N LEU A 15 48.79 40.30 0.45
CA LEU A 15 47.49 39.67 0.67
C LEU A 15 47.65 38.14 0.67
N VAL A 16 47.58 37.55 1.86
CA VAL A 16 47.49 36.10 2.03
C VAL A 16 46.04 35.70 1.74
N SER A 17 45.81 35.14 0.55
CA SER A 17 44.52 34.53 0.17
C SER A 17 44.36 33.21 0.94
N CYS A 18 43.59 33.20 2.01
CA CYS A 18 43.13 31.98 2.65
C CYS A 18 42.09 31.31 1.76
N THR A 19 42.49 30.33 0.96
CA THR A 19 41.57 29.40 0.31
C THR A 19 41.12 28.38 1.34
N THR A 20 39.90 28.54 1.85
CA THR A 20 39.24 27.51 2.61
C THR A 20 38.93 26.32 1.67
N PRO A 21 39.33 25.10 2.05
CA PRO A 21 38.95 23.93 1.25
C PRO A 21 37.44 23.77 1.34
N GLN A 22 36.75 23.87 0.19
CA GLN A 22 35.35 23.48 0.06
C GLN A 22 35.27 21.95 0.24
N VAL A 23 34.86 21.53 1.42
CA VAL A 23 34.49 20.13 1.67
C VAL A 23 33.21 19.89 0.90
N SER A 24 33.35 19.38 -0.32
CA SER A 24 32.23 18.82 -1.08
C SER A 24 31.79 17.55 -0.34
N THR A 25 30.79 17.68 0.53
CA THR A 25 30.08 16.54 1.07
C THR A 25 29.31 15.90 -0.10
N LYS A 26 29.92 14.89 -0.74
CA LYS A 26 29.15 13.92 -1.53
C LYS A 26 28.15 13.30 -0.56
N GLN A 27 26.91 13.77 -0.60
CA GLN A 27 25.80 13.08 -0.01
C GLN A 27 25.79 11.70 -0.65
N ALA A 28 26.14 10.66 0.13
CA ALA A 28 26.06 9.29 -0.32
C ALA A 28 24.56 9.06 -0.62
N ASN A 29 24.20 8.90 -1.89
CA ASN A 29 22.86 8.49 -2.30
C ASN A 29 22.64 7.08 -1.71
N THR A 30 22.02 7.00 -0.56
CA THR A 30 21.53 5.71 -0.03
C THR A 30 20.54 5.17 -1.07
N PRO A 31 20.72 3.93 -1.54
CA PRO A 31 19.75 3.33 -2.46
C PRO A 31 18.34 3.36 -1.85
N MET A 32 17.35 3.68 -2.67
CA MET A 32 15.94 3.65 -2.23
C MET A 32 15.57 2.24 -1.74
N SER A 33 14.87 2.18 -0.60
CA SER A 33 14.27 0.95 -0.10
C SER A 33 13.22 0.41 -1.07
N LYS A 34 12.86 -0.86 -0.96
CA LYS A 34 11.78 -1.46 -1.79
C LYS A 34 10.47 -0.68 -1.64
N LYS A 35 10.12 -0.23 -0.42
CA LYS A 35 8.93 0.60 -0.16
C LYS A 35 8.98 1.94 -0.92
N GLU A 36 10.09 2.66 -0.84
CA GLU A 36 10.27 3.93 -1.56
C GLU A 36 10.20 3.74 -3.08
N GLN A 37 10.77 2.64 -3.59
CA GLN A 37 10.71 2.31 -5.01
C GLN A 37 9.27 2.05 -5.47
N VAL A 38 8.46 1.32 -4.68
CA VAL A 38 7.04 1.07 -4.97
C VAL A 38 6.24 2.37 -4.92
N VAL A 39 6.41 3.20 -3.89
CA VAL A 39 5.72 4.49 -3.76
C VAL A 39 6.06 5.40 -4.96
N ALA A 40 7.33 5.44 -5.37
CA ALA A 40 7.76 6.20 -6.55
C ALA A 40 7.16 5.64 -7.85
N LEU A 41 7.12 4.30 -8.01
CA LEU A 41 6.49 3.63 -9.14
C LEU A 41 4.99 3.98 -9.23
N LEU A 42 4.26 3.85 -8.15
CA LEU A 42 2.84 4.22 -8.10
C LEU A 42 2.63 5.70 -8.42
N LYS A 43 3.44 6.58 -7.83
CA LYS A 43 3.37 8.03 -8.10
C LYS A 43 3.68 8.38 -9.55
N SER A 44 4.51 7.58 -10.23
CA SER A 44 4.84 7.79 -11.64
C SER A 44 3.61 7.72 -12.57
N ILE A 45 2.57 7.01 -12.18
CA ILE A 45 1.30 6.94 -12.91
C ILE A 45 0.63 8.33 -13.00
N GLU A 46 0.74 9.14 -11.94
CA GLU A 46 0.22 10.51 -11.93
C GLU A 46 1.16 11.48 -12.63
N THR A 47 2.47 11.36 -12.38
CA THR A 47 3.46 12.35 -12.85
C THR A 47 3.90 12.15 -14.28
N GLY A 48 3.75 10.93 -14.82
CA GLY A 48 4.29 10.55 -16.14
C GLY A 48 5.82 10.37 -16.12
N ASP A 49 6.48 10.39 -14.95
CA ASP A 49 7.92 10.16 -14.84
C ASP A 49 8.23 8.68 -15.13
N SER A 50 9.04 8.44 -16.15
CA SER A 50 9.43 7.08 -16.56
C SER A 50 10.57 6.50 -15.73
N ALA A 51 11.31 7.31 -14.95
CA ALA A 51 12.46 6.83 -14.20
C ALA A 51 12.11 5.75 -13.16
N PRO A 52 11.03 5.88 -12.35
CA PRO A 52 10.64 4.83 -11.39
C PRO A 52 10.24 3.50 -12.06
N VAL A 53 9.78 3.51 -13.31
CA VAL A 53 9.39 2.29 -14.04
C VAL A 53 10.58 1.34 -14.24
N ALA A 54 11.80 1.85 -14.19
CA ALA A 54 13.03 1.04 -14.29
C ALA A 54 13.19 0.01 -13.13
N VAL A 55 12.40 0.11 -12.07
CA VAL A 55 12.36 -0.92 -11.01
C VAL A 55 11.70 -2.21 -11.48
N ILE A 56 10.83 -2.17 -12.48
CA ILE A 56 10.17 -3.36 -13.04
C ILE A 56 11.18 -4.15 -13.88
N ASN A 57 11.20 -5.47 -13.72
CA ASN A 57 12.00 -6.35 -14.55
C ASN A 57 11.37 -6.44 -15.95
N PRO A 58 12.06 -5.99 -17.02
CA PRO A 58 11.47 -5.96 -18.35
C PRO A 58 11.27 -7.34 -18.99
N ALA A 59 11.99 -8.35 -18.50
CA ALA A 59 11.91 -9.72 -19.02
C ALA A 59 10.97 -10.62 -18.23
N LYS A 60 10.61 -10.21 -17.00
CA LYS A 60 9.77 -10.99 -16.09
C LYS A 60 8.91 -10.03 -15.26
N TYR A 61 7.68 -9.81 -15.68
CA TYR A 61 6.70 -9.05 -14.91
C TYR A 61 5.33 -9.70 -15.06
N ILE A 62 4.96 -10.48 -14.05
CA ILE A 62 3.71 -11.24 -14.02
C ILE A 62 2.62 -10.33 -13.44
N GLN A 63 1.51 -10.21 -14.17
CA GLN A 63 0.39 -9.35 -13.80
C GLN A 63 -0.81 -10.20 -13.35
N HIS A 64 -1.33 -9.91 -12.14
CA HIS A 64 -2.51 -10.57 -11.59
C HIS A 64 -3.77 -9.69 -11.60
N ASN A 65 -3.68 -8.43 -12.04
CA ASN A 65 -4.88 -7.71 -12.44
C ASN A 65 -5.40 -8.31 -13.75
N LEU A 66 -6.54 -8.97 -13.68
CA LEU A 66 -7.11 -9.70 -14.81
C LEU A 66 -7.54 -8.79 -15.97
N GLY A 67 -7.77 -7.51 -15.70
CA GLY A 67 -8.11 -6.49 -16.70
C GLY A 67 -6.90 -5.90 -17.45
N ILE A 68 -5.68 -6.28 -17.09
CA ILE A 68 -4.43 -5.74 -17.66
C ILE A 68 -3.64 -6.88 -18.33
N LYS A 69 -3.05 -6.61 -19.50
CA LYS A 69 -2.17 -7.56 -20.18
C LYS A 69 -0.89 -7.79 -19.37
N ASP A 70 -0.35 -8.98 -19.51
CA ASP A 70 0.89 -9.39 -18.86
C ASP A 70 2.13 -8.61 -19.35
N GLY A 71 3.14 -8.56 -18.50
CA GLY A 71 4.43 -7.96 -18.79
C GLY A 71 4.46 -6.41 -18.76
N LEU A 72 5.67 -5.87 -18.87
CA LEU A 72 5.89 -4.41 -18.84
C LEU A 72 5.14 -3.68 -19.98
N ALA A 73 4.97 -4.31 -21.13
CA ALA A 73 4.20 -3.75 -22.23
C ALA A 73 2.70 -3.63 -21.88
N GLY A 74 2.15 -4.60 -21.13
CA GLY A 74 0.78 -4.53 -20.61
C GLY A 74 0.59 -3.36 -19.63
N PHE A 75 1.53 -3.19 -18.71
CA PHE A 75 1.55 -2.03 -17.82
C PHE A 75 1.59 -0.70 -18.58
N GLY A 76 2.51 -0.58 -19.56
CA GLY A 76 2.61 0.62 -20.39
C GLY A 76 1.32 0.91 -21.17
N ALA A 77 0.66 -0.12 -21.72
CA ALA A 77 -0.62 0.03 -22.42
C ALA A 77 -1.75 0.50 -21.47
N ALA A 78 -1.78 -0.01 -20.23
CA ALA A 78 -2.74 0.44 -19.22
C ALA A 78 -2.55 1.93 -18.88
N LEU A 79 -1.31 2.37 -18.71
CA LEU A 79 -0.99 3.79 -18.48
C LEU A 79 -1.41 4.67 -19.67
N ALA A 80 -1.14 4.23 -20.89
CA ALA A 80 -1.50 4.97 -22.11
C ALA A 80 -3.02 5.11 -22.32
N ALA A 81 -3.82 4.24 -21.73
CA ALA A 81 -5.28 4.30 -21.76
C ALA A 81 -5.88 5.35 -20.80
N LEU A 82 -5.11 5.83 -19.81
CA LEU A 82 -5.57 6.86 -18.89
C LEU A 82 -5.66 8.21 -19.62
N PRO A 83 -6.74 8.98 -19.44
CA PRO A 83 -6.81 10.32 -19.97
C PRO A 83 -5.67 11.19 -19.43
N ALA A 84 -4.99 11.92 -20.30
CA ALA A 84 -3.81 12.70 -19.94
C ALA A 84 -4.10 13.64 -18.75
N GLY A 85 -3.26 13.59 -17.71
CA GLY A 85 -3.35 14.43 -16.51
C GLY A 85 -4.54 14.14 -15.59
N SER A 86 -5.31 13.08 -15.85
CA SER A 86 -6.47 12.70 -15.00
C SER A 86 -6.08 11.88 -13.78
N ALA A 87 -5.00 11.11 -13.88
CA ALA A 87 -4.57 10.23 -12.80
C ALA A 87 -4.18 11.02 -11.54
N ARG A 88 -4.57 10.50 -10.38
CA ARG A 88 -4.10 10.94 -9.06
C ARG A 88 -3.72 9.70 -8.26
N VAL A 89 -2.60 9.80 -7.55
CA VAL A 89 -2.06 8.69 -6.74
C VAL A 89 -1.57 9.26 -5.42
N ASN A 90 -2.18 8.80 -4.33
CA ASN A 90 -1.77 9.15 -2.97
C ASN A 90 -1.63 7.87 -2.14
N THR A 91 -0.44 7.29 -2.12
CA THR A 91 -0.12 6.13 -1.27
C THR A 91 0.02 6.60 0.18
N VAL A 92 -0.91 6.17 1.02
CA VAL A 92 -0.98 6.57 2.43
C VAL A 92 -0.16 5.63 3.30
N ARG A 93 -0.12 4.33 2.96
CA ARG A 93 0.62 3.31 3.70
C ARG A 93 1.38 2.42 2.72
N ALA A 94 2.62 2.08 3.07
CA ALA A 94 3.43 1.09 2.36
C ALA A 94 4.22 0.28 3.37
N PHE A 95 4.15 -1.04 3.25
CA PHE A 95 4.74 -2.01 4.16
C PHE A 95 5.56 -3.03 3.38
N GLN A 96 6.51 -3.67 4.07
CA GLN A 96 7.38 -4.68 3.46
C GLN A 96 7.40 -5.95 4.31
N ASP A 97 7.19 -7.10 3.65
CA ASP A 97 7.35 -8.43 4.23
C ASP A 97 8.28 -9.26 3.32
N GLY A 98 9.55 -9.36 3.70
CA GLY A 98 10.56 -10.03 2.90
C GLY A 98 10.74 -9.43 1.51
N ASP A 99 10.37 -10.20 0.49
CA ASP A 99 10.40 -9.77 -0.90
C ASP A 99 9.11 -9.11 -1.39
N TYR A 100 8.10 -9.05 -0.54
CA TYR A 100 6.84 -8.39 -0.86
C TYR A 100 6.78 -6.96 -0.31
N VAL A 101 6.20 -6.06 -1.10
CA VAL A 101 5.76 -4.75 -0.64
C VAL A 101 4.28 -4.63 -0.93
N PHE A 102 3.51 -4.21 0.07
CA PHE A 102 2.09 -3.93 -0.11
C PHE A 102 1.78 -2.48 0.24
N ALA A 103 0.94 -1.85 -0.56
CA ALA A 103 0.62 -0.44 -0.48
C ALA A 103 -0.88 -0.22 -0.44
N HIS A 104 -1.34 0.75 0.39
CA HIS A 104 -2.72 1.21 0.48
C HIS A 104 -2.80 2.63 -0.08
N THR A 105 -3.56 2.79 -1.17
CA THR A 105 -3.49 3.98 -2.01
C THR A 105 -4.88 4.52 -2.37
N ASP A 106 -5.01 5.85 -2.29
CA ASP A 106 -6.14 6.61 -2.82
C ASP A 106 -5.83 7.01 -4.26
N TYR A 107 -6.64 6.51 -5.18
CA TYR A 107 -6.48 6.66 -6.62
C TYR A 107 -7.60 7.49 -7.24
N ASN A 108 -7.28 8.14 -8.36
CA ASN A 108 -8.27 8.52 -9.34
C ASN A 108 -7.83 7.97 -10.72
N PHE A 109 -8.41 6.80 -11.08
CA PHE A 109 -8.26 6.15 -12.39
C PHE A 109 -9.66 5.90 -12.95
N PHE A 110 -10.09 6.64 -13.96
CA PHE A 110 -11.46 6.53 -14.46
C PHE A 110 -12.51 6.66 -13.34
N GLY A 111 -12.26 7.54 -12.38
CA GLY A 111 -13.02 7.75 -11.15
C GLY A 111 -12.23 7.45 -9.88
N PRO A 112 -12.72 7.96 -8.73
CA PRO A 112 -12.04 7.78 -7.44
C PRO A 112 -12.12 6.31 -6.97
N LYS A 113 -10.97 5.76 -6.54
CA LYS A 113 -10.85 4.39 -6.06
C LYS A 113 -9.93 4.32 -4.83
N ILE A 114 -10.15 3.32 -4.00
CA ILE A 114 -9.19 2.89 -2.99
C ILE A 114 -8.68 1.51 -3.41
N GLY A 115 -7.37 1.29 -3.26
CA GLY A 115 -6.76 0.03 -3.63
C GLY A 115 -5.63 -0.41 -2.73
N PHE A 116 -5.44 -1.72 -2.73
CA PHE A 116 -4.21 -2.36 -2.28
C PHE A 116 -3.46 -2.90 -3.48
N ASP A 117 -2.16 -2.58 -3.53
CA ASP A 117 -1.22 -3.14 -4.49
C ASP A 117 -0.22 -4.01 -3.75
N VAL A 118 0.13 -5.15 -4.30
CA VAL A 118 1.17 -6.03 -3.80
C VAL A 118 2.19 -6.27 -4.90
N PHE A 119 3.46 -6.04 -4.58
CA PHE A 119 4.58 -6.24 -5.49
C PHE A 119 5.54 -7.26 -4.91
N ARG A 120 6.03 -8.18 -5.74
CA ARG A 120 7.11 -9.09 -5.37
C ARG A 120 8.39 -8.71 -6.08
N PHE A 121 9.47 -8.66 -5.31
CA PHE A 121 10.82 -8.39 -5.76
C PHE A 121 11.61 -9.68 -5.95
N GLU A 122 12.49 -9.67 -6.95
CA GLU A 122 13.51 -10.69 -7.20
C GLU A 122 14.74 -9.96 -7.74
N ASP A 123 15.91 -10.18 -7.16
CA ASP A 123 17.18 -9.52 -7.53
C ASP A 123 17.08 -7.98 -7.63
N GLY A 124 16.35 -7.36 -6.69
CA GLY A 124 16.17 -5.92 -6.62
C GLY A 124 15.22 -5.32 -7.67
N LYS A 125 14.47 -6.16 -8.40
CA LYS A 125 13.49 -5.76 -9.40
C LYS A 125 12.11 -6.30 -9.07
N ILE A 126 11.07 -5.55 -9.41
CA ILE A 126 9.68 -6.03 -9.35
C ILE A 126 9.46 -7.02 -10.48
N VAL A 127 9.04 -8.24 -10.14
CA VAL A 127 8.76 -9.32 -11.07
C VAL A 127 7.30 -9.74 -11.11
N GLU A 128 6.47 -9.21 -10.16
CA GLU A 128 5.09 -9.68 -10.04
C GLU A 128 4.24 -8.64 -9.30
N HIS A 129 2.99 -8.52 -9.70
CA HIS A 129 2.05 -7.52 -9.18
C HIS A 129 0.64 -8.07 -9.07
N TRP A 130 0.03 -7.82 -7.93
CA TRP A 130 -1.40 -8.01 -7.64
C TRP A 130 -1.99 -6.69 -7.20
N ASP A 131 -3.24 -6.47 -7.46
CA ASP A 131 -4.00 -5.36 -6.93
C ASP A 131 -5.43 -5.76 -6.54
N ASN A 132 -6.09 -4.92 -5.80
CA ASN A 132 -7.53 -4.99 -5.53
C ASN A 132 -8.05 -3.56 -5.44
N LEU A 133 -9.04 -3.21 -6.24
CA LEU A 133 -9.52 -1.83 -6.39
C LEU A 133 -11.03 -1.77 -6.15
N GLN A 134 -11.46 -0.83 -5.33
CA GLN A 134 -12.87 -0.55 -5.06
C GLN A 134 -13.17 0.93 -5.29
N GLU A 135 -14.38 1.23 -5.78
CA GLU A 135 -14.82 2.62 -5.89
C GLU A 135 -14.88 3.28 -4.52
N LYS A 136 -14.27 4.47 -4.43
CA LYS A 136 -14.27 5.27 -3.21
C LYS A 136 -15.65 5.88 -3.01
N PRO A 137 -16.34 5.60 -1.90
CA PRO A 137 -17.64 6.21 -1.63
C PRO A 137 -17.50 7.71 -1.42
N ALA A 138 -18.57 8.46 -1.78
CA ALA A 138 -18.60 9.91 -1.63
C ALA A 138 -18.71 10.37 -0.16
N THR A 139 -19.19 9.48 0.73
CA THR A 139 -19.41 9.77 2.15
C THR A 139 -18.61 8.80 3.02
N PRO A 140 -18.18 9.25 4.20
CA PRO A 140 -17.61 8.37 5.22
C PRO A 140 -18.61 7.28 5.66
N ASN A 141 -18.09 6.29 6.37
CA ASN A 141 -18.88 5.23 7.02
C ASN A 141 -19.76 5.81 8.17
N PRO A 142 -20.63 5.01 8.80
CA PRO A 142 -21.50 5.49 9.86
C PRO A 142 -20.79 6.08 11.09
N SER A 143 -19.52 5.77 11.30
CA SER A 143 -18.67 6.33 12.38
C SER A 143 -17.86 7.56 11.94
N GLY A 144 -17.95 7.97 10.69
CA GLY A 144 -17.24 9.13 10.15
C GLY A 144 -15.86 8.85 9.57
N HIS A 145 -15.46 7.57 9.46
CA HIS A 145 -14.19 7.15 8.86
C HIS A 145 -14.29 6.94 7.36
N THR A 146 -13.20 7.23 6.66
CA THR A 146 -13.05 6.91 5.23
C THR A 146 -12.27 5.61 5.05
N MET A 147 -12.27 5.05 3.84
CA MET A 147 -11.50 3.85 3.52
C MET A 147 -9.97 4.06 3.59
N ILE A 148 -9.48 5.28 3.81
CA ILE A 148 -8.06 5.62 3.68
C ILE A 148 -7.47 6.34 4.91
N ASP A 149 -8.27 6.93 5.78
CA ASP A 149 -7.79 7.56 7.00
C ASP A 149 -7.35 6.56 8.07
N GLY A 150 -7.14 6.98 9.31
CA GLY A 150 -6.69 6.14 10.43
C GLY A 150 -5.17 6.05 10.57
N ALA A 151 -4.71 5.06 11.33
CA ALA A 151 -3.31 4.94 11.73
C ALA A 151 -2.36 4.65 10.55
N THR A 152 -1.18 5.27 10.58
CA THR A 152 -0.11 5.03 9.60
C THR A 152 1.23 4.68 10.26
N GLU A 153 1.34 4.82 11.58
CA GLU A 153 2.58 4.62 12.30
C GLU A 153 2.90 3.14 12.46
N LEU A 154 4.05 2.73 11.92
CA LEU A 154 4.56 1.39 12.03
C LEU A 154 5.21 1.18 13.39
N LYS A 155 4.75 0.16 14.13
CA LYS A 155 5.20 -0.23 15.48
C LYS A 155 5.42 -1.74 15.56
N ASP A 156 5.96 -2.21 16.68
CA ASP A 156 6.02 -3.64 17.03
C ASP A 156 6.68 -4.51 15.93
N LEU A 157 7.78 -4.03 15.33
CA LEU A 157 8.49 -4.76 14.27
C LEU A 157 8.96 -6.16 14.70
N ASP A 158 9.25 -6.32 15.99
CA ASP A 158 9.64 -7.58 16.62
C ASP A 158 8.46 -8.56 16.78
N LYS A 159 7.22 -8.09 16.60
CA LYS A 159 5.99 -8.90 16.72
C LYS A 159 5.35 -9.23 15.37
N THR A 160 6.01 -8.92 14.25
CA THR A 160 5.45 -9.10 12.90
C THR A 160 4.86 -10.51 12.72
N GLU A 161 5.61 -11.56 12.99
CA GLU A 161 5.13 -12.94 12.78
C GLU A 161 3.98 -13.30 13.74
N ALA A 162 4.04 -12.87 15.00
CA ALA A 162 2.94 -13.09 15.93
C ALA A 162 1.65 -12.37 15.52
N ASN A 163 1.76 -11.16 14.97
CA ASN A 163 0.62 -10.41 14.46
C ASN A 163 0.06 -11.04 13.17
N LYS A 164 0.91 -11.55 12.28
CA LYS A 164 0.49 -12.32 11.10
C LYS A 164 -0.27 -13.58 11.50
N GLU A 165 0.22 -14.32 12.50
CA GLU A 165 -0.45 -15.52 13.00
C GLU A 165 -1.82 -15.18 13.62
N LEU A 166 -1.89 -14.13 14.45
CA LEU A 166 -3.13 -13.66 15.05
C LEU A 166 -4.19 -13.37 13.98
N VAL A 167 -3.83 -12.62 12.94
CA VAL A 167 -4.75 -12.26 11.84
C VAL A 167 -5.12 -13.48 11.02
N ALA A 168 -4.17 -14.36 10.69
CA ALA A 168 -4.45 -15.59 9.96
C ALA A 168 -5.45 -16.49 10.72
N GLN A 169 -5.30 -16.60 12.05
CA GLN A 169 -6.23 -17.33 12.90
C GLN A 169 -7.60 -16.64 12.94
N PHE A 170 -7.65 -15.31 13.08
CA PHE A 170 -8.90 -14.55 13.04
C PHE A 170 -9.67 -14.77 11.73
N VAL A 171 -8.99 -14.67 10.58
CA VAL A 171 -9.63 -14.92 9.28
C VAL A 171 -10.17 -16.36 9.22
N SER A 172 -9.39 -17.33 9.66
CA SER A 172 -9.78 -18.75 9.65
C SER A 172 -10.93 -19.04 10.61
N ASP A 173 -10.84 -18.57 11.84
CA ASP A 173 -11.82 -18.88 12.91
C ASP A 173 -13.13 -18.12 12.67
N VAL A 174 -13.03 -16.82 12.36
CA VAL A 174 -14.19 -15.93 12.33
C VAL A 174 -14.70 -15.69 10.91
N LEU A 175 -13.87 -15.18 9.99
CA LEU A 175 -14.35 -14.81 8.67
C LEU A 175 -14.68 -16.03 7.80
N MET A 176 -13.91 -17.11 7.91
CA MET A 176 -14.24 -18.40 7.28
C MET A 176 -15.22 -19.26 8.10
N GLY A 177 -15.59 -18.83 9.30
CA GLY A 177 -16.61 -19.46 10.13
C GLY A 177 -16.24 -20.81 10.77
N LYS A 178 -14.94 -21.10 10.97
CA LYS A 178 -14.53 -22.37 11.61
C LYS A 178 -14.76 -22.40 13.12
N ALA A 179 -14.66 -21.24 13.79
CA ALA A 179 -14.88 -21.08 15.22
C ALA A 179 -15.38 -19.66 15.53
N PRO A 180 -16.57 -19.27 15.02
CA PRO A 180 -17.08 -17.89 15.10
C PRO A 180 -17.32 -17.44 16.55
N GLU A 181 -17.49 -18.37 17.50
CA GLU A 181 -17.64 -18.11 18.93
C GLU A 181 -16.39 -17.44 19.54
N LYS A 182 -15.23 -17.54 18.87
CA LYS A 182 -13.99 -16.88 19.31
C LYS A 182 -13.92 -15.39 18.96
N LEU A 183 -14.89 -14.84 18.23
CA LEU A 183 -14.87 -13.45 17.73
C LEU A 183 -14.37 -12.47 18.80
N THR A 184 -14.98 -12.46 19.98
CA THR A 184 -14.65 -11.50 21.04
C THR A 184 -13.23 -11.65 21.59
N SER A 185 -12.61 -12.81 21.43
CA SER A 185 -11.24 -13.05 21.91
C SER A 185 -10.18 -12.30 21.10
N TYR A 186 -10.49 -11.91 19.88
CA TYR A 186 -9.57 -11.18 18.99
C TYR A 186 -9.55 -9.67 19.22
N PHE A 187 -10.49 -9.12 20.00
CA PHE A 187 -10.67 -7.68 20.19
C PHE A 187 -10.57 -7.26 21.66
N ASP A 188 -10.30 -5.98 21.92
CA ASP A 188 -10.37 -5.37 23.25
C ASP A 188 -11.77 -4.76 23.48
N GLY A 189 -12.72 -5.62 23.80
CA GLY A 189 -14.12 -5.22 23.96
C GLY A 189 -14.68 -4.62 22.66
N ASP A 190 -15.27 -3.44 22.73
CA ASP A 190 -15.84 -2.71 21.60
C ASP A 190 -14.88 -1.67 20.98
N LYS A 191 -13.60 -1.68 21.37
CA LYS A 191 -12.57 -0.78 20.87
C LYS A 191 -12.01 -1.28 19.53
N TYR A 192 -12.77 -1.11 18.47
CA TYR A 192 -12.42 -1.54 17.13
C TYR A 192 -12.81 -0.47 16.13
N ILE A 193 -11.83 0.09 15.43
CA ILE A 193 -12.04 1.13 14.42
C ILE A 193 -12.26 0.47 13.07
N GLN A 194 -13.32 0.86 12.39
CA GLN A 194 -13.71 0.28 11.11
C GLN A 194 -13.66 1.31 9.99
N HIS A 195 -13.07 0.92 8.85
CA HIS A 195 -12.98 1.76 7.67
C HIS A 195 -13.79 1.22 6.46
N ASN A 196 -14.48 0.09 6.62
CA ASN A 196 -15.43 -0.37 5.61
C ASN A 196 -16.56 0.66 5.46
N PRO A 197 -16.96 1.01 4.22
CA PRO A 197 -17.95 2.06 3.98
C PRO A 197 -19.33 1.85 4.61
N ALA A 198 -19.69 0.59 4.88
CA ALA A 198 -21.03 0.23 5.36
C ALA A 198 -21.08 -0.14 6.86
N ILE A 199 -19.91 -0.18 7.54
CA ILE A 199 -19.80 -0.73 8.89
C ILE A 199 -19.35 0.36 9.87
N ALA A 200 -20.07 0.49 11.00
CA ALA A 200 -19.67 1.37 12.09
C ALA A 200 -18.59 0.71 12.96
N ASP A 201 -17.94 1.54 13.81
CA ASP A 201 -16.95 1.09 14.77
C ASP A 201 -17.52 0.07 15.78
N GLY A 202 -16.61 -0.67 16.37
CA GLY A 202 -16.87 -1.65 17.41
C GLY A 202 -17.41 -2.99 16.88
N LEU A 203 -17.36 -3.99 17.75
CA LEU A 203 -18.06 -5.26 17.50
C LEU A 203 -19.56 -5.06 17.42
N SER A 204 -20.09 -4.06 18.12
CA SER A 204 -21.49 -3.64 18.04
C SER A 204 -21.86 -3.17 16.61
N GLY A 205 -21.01 -2.34 15.98
CA GLY A 205 -21.19 -1.89 14.60
C GLY A 205 -21.07 -3.02 13.60
N LEU A 206 -20.07 -3.89 13.77
CA LEU A 206 -19.91 -5.10 12.94
C LEU A 206 -21.13 -6.02 13.06
N GLY A 207 -21.59 -6.29 14.28
CA GLY A 207 -22.78 -7.13 14.52
C GLY A 207 -24.03 -6.58 13.87
N ALA A 208 -24.26 -5.27 13.98
CA ALA A 208 -25.41 -4.60 13.35
C ALA A 208 -25.36 -4.69 11.81
N ALA A 209 -24.16 -4.54 11.22
CA ALA A 209 -23.98 -4.67 9.77
C ALA A 209 -24.24 -6.11 9.29
N LEU A 210 -23.72 -7.12 9.98
CA LEU A 210 -23.95 -8.53 9.66
C LEU A 210 -25.44 -8.91 9.79
N GLU A 211 -26.13 -8.41 10.81
CA GLU A 211 -27.57 -8.61 10.99
C GLU A 211 -28.38 -7.97 9.84
N ALA A 212 -28.00 -6.74 9.43
CA ALA A 212 -28.65 -6.05 8.31
C ALA A 212 -28.45 -6.80 6.99
N MET A 213 -27.26 -7.32 6.73
CA MET A 213 -26.96 -8.16 5.56
C MET A 213 -27.79 -9.44 5.57
N ALA A 214 -27.86 -10.13 6.72
CA ALA A 214 -28.65 -11.35 6.87
C ALA A 214 -30.15 -11.12 6.60
N LYS A 215 -30.71 -10.01 7.10
CA LYS A 215 -32.12 -9.61 6.83
C LYS A 215 -32.38 -9.35 5.34
N GLN A 216 -31.38 -8.90 4.59
CA GLN A 216 -31.44 -8.65 3.16
C GLN A 216 -31.13 -9.91 2.31
N GLY A 217 -30.80 -11.03 2.95
CA GLY A 217 -30.35 -12.24 2.27
C GLY A 217 -28.99 -12.09 1.57
N VAL A 218 -28.18 -11.11 1.98
CA VAL A 218 -26.82 -10.88 1.47
C VAL A 218 -25.85 -11.71 2.28
N ALA A 219 -25.13 -12.62 1.63
CA ALA A 219 -24.08 -13.42 2.23
C ALA A 219 -22.70 -12.88 1.82
N MET A 220 -21.79 -12.82 2.79
CA MET A 220 -20.36 -12.62 2.60
C MET A 220 -19.66 -13.90 3.05
N VAL A 221 -18.94 -14.55 2.14
CA VAL A 221 -18.31 -15.85 2.38
C VAL A 221 -16.83 -15.78 2.05
N TYR A 222 -15.98 -16.04 3.03
CA TYR A 222 -14.56 -16.26 2.84
C TYR A 222 -14.32 -17.74 2.61
N SER A 223 -13.76 -18.10 1.46
CA SER A 223 -13.58 -19.52 1.06
C SER A 223 -12.14 -19.99 1.28
N ARG A 224 -11.16 -19.13 1.03
CA ARG A 224 -9.74 -19.47 1.13
C ARG A 224 -8.89 -18.21 1.36
N VAL A 225 -7.86 -18.34 2.24
CA VAL A 225 -6.77 -17.38 2.37
C VAL A 225 -5.63 -17.78 1.44
N HIS A 226 -5.19 -16.87 0.60
CA HIS A 226 -4.08 -17.10 -0.34
C HIS A 226 -2.75 -16.58 0.20
N LYS A 227 -2.77 -15.43 0.90
CA LYS A 227 -1.57 -14.79 1.41
C LYS A 227 -1.87 -14.00 2.68
N VAL A 228 -0.91 -13.99 3.60
CA VAL A 228 -0.88 -13.08 4.74
C VAL A 228 0.48 -12.41 4.75
N LEU A 229 0.50 -11.09 4.65
CA LEU A 229 1.69 -10.25 4.66
C LEU A 229 1.64 -9.33 5.87
N GLY A 230 2.80 -9.01 6.46
CA GLY A 230 2.84 -8.15 7.62
C GLY A 230 4.14 -7.38 7.78
N GLU A 231 4.06 -6.20 8.37
CA GLU A 231 5.20 -5.46 8.90
C GLU A 231 4.78 -4.82 10.23
N GLY A 232 5.42 -5.24 11.31
CA GLY A 232 5.09 -4.75 12.65
C GLY A 232 3.64 -5.02 13.03
N ASN A 233 2.93 -3.95 13.34
CA ASN A 233 1.53 -3.97 13.78
C ASN A 233 0.50 -3.96 12.62
N PHE A 234 0.94 -3.93 11.35
CA PHE A 234 0.03 -3.99 10.20
C PHE A 234 0.13 -5.33 9.48
N VAL A 235 -1.03 -5.93 9.21
CA VAL A 235 -1.13 -7.24 8.54
C VAL A 235 -2.22 -7.20 7.47
N LEU A 236 -1.86 -7.56 6.24
CA LEU A 236 -2.76 -7.71 5.11
C LEU A 236 -3.08 -9.18 4.89
N ALA A 237 -4.35 -9.56 4.94
CA ALA A 237 -4.85 -10.86 4.53
C ALA A 237 -5.50 -10.76 3.14
N ILE A 238 -5.14 -11.68 2.24
CA ILE A 238 -5.67 -11.76 0.88
C ILE A 238 -6.47 -13.04 0.76
N SER A 239 -7.76 -12.90 0.50
CA SER A 239 -8.69 -14.03 0.50
C SER A 239 -9.57 -14.02 -0.74
N GLU A 240 -10.01 -15.20 -1.13
CA GLU A 240 -11.09 -15.38 -2.12
C GLU A 240 -12.40 -15.77 -1.44
N GLY A 241 -13.50 -15.44 -2.11
CA GLY A 241 -14.80 -15.85 -1.63
C GLY A 241 -15.92 -15.31 -2.49
N SER A 242 -17.08 -15.06 -1.86
CA SER A 242 -18.20 -14.45 -2.55
C SER A 242 -18.88 -13.38 -1.70
N PHE A 243 -19.39 -12.35 -2.36
CA PHE A 243 -20.25 -11.32 -1.78
C PHE A 243 -21.53 -11.20 -2.62
N ALA A 244 -22.67 -11.30 -1.96
CA ALA A 244 -23.98 -11.31 -2.63
C ALA A 244 -24.05 -12.33 -3.81
N GLY A 245 -23.42 -13.50 -3.65
CA GLY A 245 -23.39 -14.58 -4.65
C GLY A 245 -22.42 -14.37 -5.83
N LYS A 246 -21.65 -13.28 -5.84
CA LYS A 246 -20.61 -13.03 -6.86
C LYS A 246 -19.24 -13.36 -6.30
N ALA A 247 -18.39 -13.98 -7.13
CA ALA A 247 -16.99 -14.22 -6.77
C ALA A 247 -16.25 -12.88 -6.56
N VAL A 248 -15.54 -12.76 -5.44
CA VAL A 248 -14.78 -11.55 -5.07
C VAL A 248 -13.44 -11.92 -4.49
N THR A 249 -12.55 -10.92 -4.50
CA THR A 249 -11.31 -10.89 -3.74
C THR A 249 -11.51 -9.98 -2.54
N PHE A 250 -11.07 -10.41 -1.36
CA PHE A 250 -10.99 -9.60 -0.15
C PHE A 250 -9.53 -9.28 0.14
N TYR A 251 -9.21 -7.99 0.24
CA TYR A 251 -7.94 -7.51 0.80
C TYR A 251 -8.26 -6.80 2.09
N ASP A 252 -7.93 -7.44 3.22
CA ASP A 252 -8.24 -6.98 4.57
C ASP A 252 -6.94 -6.57 5.26
N LEU A 253 -6.78 -5.27 5.52
CA LEU A 253 -5.67 -4.75 6.30
C LEU A 253 -6.11 -4.57 7.75
N PHE A 254 -5.37 -5.19 8.65
CA PHE A 254 -5.59 -5.07 10.10
C PHE A 254 -4.42 -4.36 10.76
N ARG A 255 -4.72 -3.54 11.76
CA ARG A 255 -3.75 -3.05 12.72
C ARG A 255 -3.96 -3.75 14.06
N VAL A 256 -2.87 -4.31 14.57
CA VAL A 256 -2.83 -5.02 15.85
C VAL A 256 -2.25 -4.10 16.93
N GLU A 257 -2.86 -4.10 18.11
CA GLU A 257 -2.40 -3.36 19.27
C GLU A 257 -2.58 -4.23 20.52
N GLY A 258 -1.51 -4.42 21.30
CA GLY A 258 -1.55 -5.24 22.50
C GLY A 258 -1.99 -6.70 22.26
N GLY A 259 -1.73 -7.27 21.07
CA GLY A 259 -2.15 -8.61 20.68
C GLY A 259 -3.65 -8.74 20.40
N LYS A 260 -4.31 -7.63 20.05
CA LYS A 260 -5.71 -7.54 19.64
C LYS A 260 -5.85 -6.79 18.34
N ILE A 261 -6.87 -7.11 17.54
CA ILE A 261 -7.24 -6.35 16.36
C ILE A 261 -7.88 -5.05 16.82
N ALA A 262 -7.27 -3.92 16.44
CA ALA A 262 -7.69 -2.60 16.88
C ALA A 262 -8.30 -1.77 15.76
N GLU A 263 -7.98 -2.07 14.48
CA GLU A 263 -8.42 -1.27 13.34
C GLU A 263 -8.41 -2.12 12.05
N HIS A 264 -9.32 -1.83 11.12
CA HIS A 264 -9.51 -2.61 9.90
C HIS A 264 -9.89 -1.73 8.72
N TRP A 265 -9.24 -1.97 7.60
CA TRP A 265 -9.57 -1.46 6.26
C TRP A 265 -9.77 -2.64 5.33
N ASP A 266 -10.69 -2.54 4.40
CA ASP A 266 -10.87 -3.55 3.37
C ASP A 266 -11.09 -2.96 1.98
N VAL A 267 -10.78 -3.77 0.98
CA VAL A 267 -11.15 -3.55 -0.42
C VAL A 267 -11.70 -4.85 -0.95
N ILE A 268 -12.94 -4.80 -1.44
CA ILE A 268 -13.65 -5.94 -1.99
C ILE A 268 -13.85 -5.71 -3.48
N GLU A 269 -13.22 -6.54 -4.32
CA GLU A 269 -13.29 -6.43 -5.77
C GLU A 269 -13.93 -7.66 -6.39
N PRO A 270 -14.92 -7.51 -7.27
CA PRO A 270 -15.44 -8.63 -8.08
C PRO A 270 -14.35 -9.22 -8.97
N VAL A 271 -14.22 -10.54 -8.98
CA VAL A 271 -13.33 -11.23 -9.92
C VAL A 271 -13.94 -11.11 -11.32
N LEU A 272 -13.15 -10.63 -12.28
CA LEU A 272 -13.59 -10.51 -13.68
C LEU A 272 -13.99 -11.87 -14.25
N PRO A 273 -15.06 -11.94 -15.06
CA PRO A 273 -15.40 -13.12 -15.84
C PRO A 273 -14.25 -13.54 -16.76
N ALA A 274 -14.09 -14.85 -16.97
CA ALA A 274 -12.95 -15.40 -17.70
C ALA A 274 -12.82 -14.90 -19.15
N ASP A 275 -13.94 -14.56 -19.80
CA ASP A 275 -14.00 -13.99 -21.14
C ASP A 275 -13.49 -12.54 -21.23
N GLN A 276 -13.29 -11.88 -20.08
CA GLN A 276 -12.75 -10.51 -19.99
C GLN A 276 -11.27 -10.48 -19.57
N HIS A 277 -10.69 -11.64 -19.28
CA HIS A 277 -9.29 -11.71 -18.83
C HIS A 277 -8.32 -11.29 -19.96
N GLN A 278 -7.41 -10.39 -19.64
CA GLN A 278 -6.33 -9.92 -20.51
C GLN A 278 -5.02 -10.68 -20.28
N ASN A 279 -4.94 -11.50 -19.22
CA ASN A 279 -3.84 -12.41 -18.90
C ASN A 279 -4.39 -13.73 -18.34
N GLN A 280 -3.53 -14.75 -18.21
CA GLN A 280 -3.90 -16.08 -17.73
C GLN A 280 -3.22 -16.46 -16.41
N ASN A 281 -2.66 -15.50 -15.69
CA ASN A 281 -1.90 -15.76 -14.45
C ASN A 281 -2.80 -16.04 -13.25
N GLY A 282 -4.10 -15.72 -13.36
CA GLY A 282 -5.06 -15.85 -12.29
C GLY A 282 -4.96 -14.71 -11.26
N LYS A 283 -6.07 -14.42 -10.57
CA LYS A 283 -6.13 -13.35 -9.56
C LYS A 283 -5.34 -13.70 -8.28
N PHE A 284 -5.16 -14.99 -7.99
CA PHE A 284 -4.64 -15.51 -6.72
C PHE A 284 -3.35 -16.33 -6.88
N GLY A 285 -2.56 -16.11 -7.89
CA GLY A 285 -1.31 -16.82 -8.13
C GLY A 285 -0.17 -16.35 -7.22
N PHE A 286 -0.23 -16.62 -5.89
CA PHE A 286 0.84 -16.27 -4.93
C PHE A 286 1.87 -17.38 -4.73
#